data_9c17728ab065cf8a89602105bf412d1e
#
_entry.id   9c17728ab065cf8a89602105bf412d1e
#
_cell.length_a   1.000
_cell.length_b   1.000
_cell.length_c   1.000
_cell.angle_alpha   90.00
_cell.angle_beta   90.00
_cell.angle_gamma   90.00
#
_symmetry.space_group_name_H-M   'P 1'
#
loop_
_entity.id
_entity.type
_entity.pdbx_description
1 polymer ?
#
loop_
_entity_poly.entity_id
_entity_poly.type
_entity_poly.pdbx_seq_one_letter_code
_entity_poly.pdbx_strand_id
1 'polypeptide(L)'
;MKTRAFLIAAIALAALFAGCAQPAQQAVQSTETERAKVLCVQECFSQQAVGLDLSRGPCLSEEIMRGWVCDCAHSPRQAVDDDPANQCPAYGKAAQHFVEVDPECNFVRAA
;
A
#
# COMPACT_ATOMS: atom_id res chain seq x y z
N MET A 1 -36.53 9.30 -66.70
CA MET A 1 -35.76 8.39 -65.90
C MET A 1 -35.37 9.10 -64.62
N LYS A 2 -35.88 8.68 -63.52
CA LYS A 2 -35.59 9.29 -62.22
C LYS A 2 -34.47 8.56 -61.52
N THR A 3 -33.30 9.14 -61.50
CA THR A 3 -32.15 8.60 -60.74
C THR A 3 -32.40 8.91 -59.24
N ARG A 4 -32.66 7.91 -58.47
CA ARG A 4 -32.75 8.02 -57.00
C ARG A 4 -31.30 7.94 -56.48
N ALA A 5 -30.79 9.07 -56.02
CA ALA A 5 -29.58 9.09 -55.23
C ALA A 5 -29.86 8.49 -53.84
N PHE A 6 -29.27 7.34 -53.57
CA PHE A 6 -29.27 6.80 -52.21
C PHE A 6 -28.15 7.55 -51.44
N LEU A 7 -28.63 8.43 -50.58
CA LEU A 7 -27.76 9.00 -49.52
C LEU A 7 -27.52 7.91 -48.48
N ILE A 8 -26.36 7.29 -48.52
CA ILE A 8 -25.89 6.43 -47.44
C ILE A 8 -25.41 7.36 -46.36
N ALA A 9 -26.22 7.55 -45.34
CA ALA A 9 -25.80 8.18 -44.11
C ALA A 9 -24.84 7.23 -43.40
N ALA A 10 -23.55 7.48 -43.51
CA ALA A 10 -22.57 6.82 -42.68
C ALA A 10 -22.74 7.33 -41.25
N ILE A 11 -23.43 6.55 -40.42
CA ILE A 11 -23.45 6.78 -38.99
C ILE A 11 -22.05 6.42 -38.50
N ALA A 12 -21.21 7.43 -38.33
CA ALA A 12 -19.96 7.27 -37.61
C ALA A 12 -20.34 7.01 -36.14
N LEU A 13 -20.32 5.76 -35.74
CA LEU A 13 -20.42 5.35 -34.36
C LEU A 13 -19.08 5.78 -33.70
N ALA A 14 -19.03 7.01 -33.22
CA ALA A 14 -17.95 7.42 -32.33
C ALA A 14 -18.17 6.64 -31.02
N ALA A 15 -17.51 5.49 -30.91
CA ALA A 15 -17.38 4.81 -29.66
C ALA A 15 -16.55 5.73 -28.75
N LEU A 16 -17.26 6.51 -27.96
CA LEU A 16 -16.67 7.22 -26.82
C LEU A 16 -16.23 6.14 -25.84
N PHE A 17 -15.03 5.66 -26.00
CA PHE A 17 -14.32 5.01 -24.94
C PHE A 17 -13.96 6.09 -23.90
N ALA A 18 -14.96 6.53 -23.14
CA ALA A 18 -14.71 7.12 -21.85
C ALA A 18 -14.18 6.00 -20.96
N GLY A 19 -12.97 5.52 -21.28
CA GLY A 19 -12.26 4.63 -20.42
C GLY A 19 -12.10 5.33 -19.10
N CYS A 20 -12.48 4.67 -18.00
CA CYS A 20 -12.02 5.04 -16.69
C CYS A 20 -10.51 4.91 -16.70
N ALA A 21 -9.83 5.93 -17.23
CA ALA A 21 -8.39 6.05 -17.11
C ALA A 21 -8.10 6.44 -15.67
N GLN A 22 -8.15 5.47 -14.77
CA GLN A 22 -7.42 5.64 -13.53
C GLN A 22 -5.96 5.79 -13.92
N PRO A 23 -5.27 6.85 -13.44
CA PRO A 23 -3.86 6.98 -13.72
C PRO A 23 -3.16 5.68 -13.34
N ALA A 24 -2.35 5.12 -14.24
CA ALA A 24 -1.62 3.87 -13.99
C ALA A 24 -0.79 3.93 -12.70
N GLN A 25 -0.37 5.13 -12.29
CA GLN A 25 0.35 5.39 -11.04
C GLN A 25 -0.47 5.11 -9.78
N GLN A 26 -1.78 5.39 -9.76
CA GLN A 26 -2.63 5.07 -8.59
C GLN A 26 -2.85 3.56 -8.44
N ALA A 27 -3.00 2.84 -9.55
CA ALA A 27 -3.12 1.39 -9.53
C ALA A 27 -1.83 0.71 -9.06
N VAL A 28 -0.66 1.20 -9.49
CA VAL A 28 0.65 0.70 -9.06
C VAL A 28 0.87 0.95 -7.58
N GLN A 29 0.58 2.16 -7.08
CA GLN A 29 0.75 2.50 -5.67
C GLN A 29 -0.20 1.72 -4.76
N SER A 30 -1.46 1.53 -5.16
CA SER A 30 -2.43 0.68 -4.45
C SER A 30 -1.92 -0.76 -4.33
N THR A 31 -1.35 -1.33 -5.41
CA THR A 31 -0.77 -2.68 -5.43
C THR A 31 0.47 -2.78 -4.53
N GLU A 32 1.33 -1.78 -4.53
CA GLU A 32 2.49 -1.73 -3.64
C GLU A 32 2.08 -1.69 -2.18
N THR A 33 1.11 -0.86 -1.83
CA THR A 33 0.58 -0.76 -0.46
C THR A 33 0.02 -2.08 0.01
N GLU A 34 -0.80 -2.75 -0.78
CA GLU A 34 -1.37 -4.04 -0.42
C GLU A 34 -0.28 -5.12 -0.25
N ARG A 35 0.71 -5.11 -1.12
CA ARG A 35 1.86 -6.02 -1.00
C ARG A 35 2.66 -5.75 0.26
N ALA A 36 2.95 -4.49 0.56
CA ALA A 36 3.67 -4.10 1.77
C ALA A 36 2.92 -4.53 3.04
N LYS A 37 1.60 -4.38 3.06
CA LYS A 37 0.74 -4.83 4.18
C LYS A 37 0.89 -6.33 4.42
N VAL A 38 0.75 -7.14 3.38
CA VAL A 38 0.89 -8.60 3.48
C VAL A 38 2.26 -8.98 4.00
N LEU A 39 3.32 -8.41 3.44
CA LEU A 39 4.69 -8.68 3.84
C LEU A 39 4.97 -8.27 5.29
N CYS A 40 4.43 -7.13 5.73
CA CYS A 40 4.61 -6.65 7.11
C CYS A 40 3.90 -7.55 8.12
N VAL A 41 2.68 -7.98 7.82
CA VAL A 41 1.95 -8.94 8.68
C VAL A 41 2.72 -10.26 8.79
N GLN A 42 3.25 -10.77 7.68
CA GLN A 42 4.07 -11.98 7.67
C GLN A 42 5.36 -11.81 8.48
N GLU A 43 6.04 -10.67 8.34
CA GLU A 43 7.23 -10.35 9.11
C GLU A 43 6.93 -10.30 10.60
N CYS A 44 5.82 -9.69 10.99
CA CYS A 44 5.38 -9.64 12.37
C CYS A 44 5.24 -11.05 12.97
N PHE A 45 4.54 -11.95 12.29
CA PHE A 45 4.41 -13.34 12.74
C PHE A 45 5.75 -14.07 12.79
N SER A 46 6.65 -13.82 11.85
CA SER A 46 7.99 -14.41 11.85
C SER A 46 8.81 -13.96 13.05
N GLN A 47 8.78 -12.68 13.38
CA GLN A 47 9.48 -12.12 14.54
C GLN A 47 8.86 -12.60 15.86
N GLN A 48 7.54 -12.71 15.93
CA GLN A 48 6.86 -13.30 17.08
C GLN A 48 7.29 -14.76 17.30
N ALA A 49 7.40 -15.54 16.23
CA ALA A 49 7.78 -16.94 16.30
C ALA A 49 9.22 -17.15 16.82
N VAL A 50 10.12 -16.19 16.59
CA VAL A 50 11.50 -16.24 17.10
C VAL A 50 11.67 -15.54 18.45
N GLY A 51 10.57 -15.10 19.07
CA GLY A 51 10.56 -14.61 20.45
C GLY A 51 10.82 -13.11 20.61
N LEU A 52 10.71 -12.30 19.55
CA LEU A 52 10.78 -10.85 19.69
C LEU A 52 9.62 -10.34 20.55
N ASP A 53 9.94 -9.48 21.53
CA ASP A 53 8.92 -8.84 22.36
C ASP A 53 8.22 -7.71 21.60
N LEU A 54 7.04 -8.02 21.06
CA LEU A 54 6.24 -7.07 20.28
C LEU A 54 5.55 -6.01 21.15
N SER A 55 5.43 -6.24 22.46
CA SER A 55 4.78 -5.29 23.38
C SER A 55 5.52 -3.97 23.52
N ARG A 56 6.77 -3.93 23.06
CA ARG A 56 7.59 -2.71 23.08
C ARG A 56 7.41 -1.84 21.82
N GLY A 57 6.60 -2.28 20.86
CA GLY A 57 6.39 -1.57 19.61
C GLY A 57 7.65 -1.43 18.75
N PRO A 58 8.42 -2.52 18.53
CA PRO A 58 9.70 -2.45 17.83
C PRO A 58 9.52 -2.24 16.33
N CYS A 59 10.55 -1.67 15.68
CA CYS A 59 10.67 -1.75 14.23
C CYS A 59 10.85 -3.23 13.82
N LEU A 60 10.03 -3.70 12.90
CA LEU A 60 10.06 -5.08 12.43
C LEU A 60 10.96 -5.24 11.20
N SER A 61 10.98 -4.27 10.32
CA SER A 61 11.86 -4.25 9.16
C SER A 61 12.05 -2.83 8.67
N GLU A 62 13.30 -2.46 8.41
CA GLU A 62 13.63 -1.19 7.81
C GLU A 62 13.42 -1.17 6.29
N GLU A 63 13.27 -2.33 5.68
CA GLU A 63 13.02 -2.50 4.25
C GLU A 63 12.20 -3.77 4.00
N ILE A 64 10.91 -3.71 4.32
CA ILE A 64 9.99 -4.82 4.01
C ILE A 64 9.74 -4.92 2.51
N MET A 65 9.79 -3.81 1.84
CA MET A 65 9.90 -3.59 0.42
C MET A 65 10.74 -2.35 0.20
N ARG A 66 11.27 -2.18 -1.00
CA ARG A 66 12.01 -0.98 -1.36
C ARG A 66 11.17 0.28 -1.10
N GLY A 67 11.67 1.13 -0.21
CA GLY A 67 11.01 2.37 0.21
C GLY A 67 9.95 2.22 1.29
N TRP A 68 9.77 1.02 1.86
CA TRP A 68 8.77 0.71 2.88
C TRP A 68 9.39 0.12 4.13
N VAL A 69 9.06 0.68 5.28
CA VAL A 69 9.36 0.08 6.58
C VAL A 69 8.16 -0.66 7.13
N CYS A 70 8.40 -1.64 7.99
CA CYS A 70 7.38 -2.37 8.73
C CYS A 70 7.60 -2.13 10.21
N ASP A 71 6.62 -1.54 10.88
CA ASP A 71 6.71 -1.14 12.27
C ASP A 71 5.60 -1.75 13.12
N CYS A 72 5.91 -2.04 14.38
CA CYS A 72 4.92 -2.47 15.35
C CYS A 72 4.55 -1.28 16.24
N ALA A 73 3.26 -1.01 16.37
CA ALA A 73 2.73 0.03 17.24
C ALA A 73 1.37 -0.37 17.79
N HIS A 74 1.10 -0.04 19.05
CA HIS A 74 -0.20 -0.30 19.67
C HIS A 74 -1.31 0.51 19.00
N SER A 75 -2.52 -0.02 19.02
CA SER A 75 -3.72 0.69 18.59
C SER A 75 -4.79 0.53 19.68
N PRO A 76 -5.09 1.59 20.47
CA PRO A 76 -4.53 2.96 20.41
C PRO A 76 -3.04 3.03 20.77
N ARG A 77 -2.37 4.03 20.23
CA ARG A 77 -0.93 4.25 20.40
C ARG A 77 -0.57 4.45 21.86
N GLN A 78 0.57 3.89 22.29
CA GLN A 78 1.11 4.01 23.63
C GLN A 78 2.43 4.79 23.61
N ALA A 79 2.86 5.28 24.79
CA ALA A 79 4.10 6.05 24.91
C ALA A 79 5.34 5.28 24.44
N VAL A 80 5.37 3.97 24.66
CA VAL A 80 6.48 3.09 24.22
C VAL A 80 6.65 3.09 22.71
N ASP A 81 5.57 3.28 21.96
CA ASP A 81 5.60 3.33 20.48
C ASP A 81 6.33 4.57 19.96
N ASP A 82 6.45 5.61 20.77
CA ASP A 82 7.13 6.87 20.43
C ASP A 82 8.59 6.90 20.89
N ASP A 83 9.05 5.88 21.60
CA ASP A 83 10.45 5.76 21.99
C ASP A 83 11.33 5.64 20.73
N PRO A 84 12.34 6.53 20.54
CA PRO A 84 13.22 6.47 19.39
C PRO A 84 13.90 5.11 19.19
N ALA A 85 14.17 4.37 20.27
CA ALA A 85 14.78 3.05 20.22
C ALA A 85 13.87 2.02 19.52
N ASN A 86 12.55 2.26 19.45
CA ASN A 86 11.55 1.37 18.86
C ASN A 86 11.12 1.81 17.45
N GLN A 87 11.61 2.95 16.97
CA GLN A 87 11.29 3.47 15.64
C GLN A 87 12.14 2.81 14.55
N CYS A 88 11.62 2.81 13.32
CA CYS A 88 12.42 2.45 12.15
C CYS A 88 13.27 3.65 11.69
N PRO A 89 14.61 3.62 11.85
CA PRO A 89 15.45 4.75 11.46
C PRO A 89 15.40 5.10 9.97
N ALA A 90 15.12 4.11 9.11
CA ALA A 90 15.02 4.31 7.67
C ALA A 90 13.83 5.18 7.24
N TYR A 91 12.77 5.26 8.06
CA TYR A 91 11.62 6.08 7.72
C TYR A 91 11.96 7.58 7.71
N GLY A 92 11.62 8.25 6.63
CA GLY A 92 11.99 9.64 6.38
C GLY A 92 13.39 9.82 5.79
N LYS A 93 14.11 8.74 5.53
CA LYS A 93 15.45 8.71 4.91
C LYS A 93 15.43 7.82 3.66
N ALA A 94 15.82 6.56 3.81
CA ALA A 94 15.79 5.58 2.72
C ALA A 94 14.37 5.08 2.39
N ALA A 95 13.43 5.18 3.32
CA ALA A 95 12.03 4.80 3.15
C ALA A 95 11.10 6.01 3.31
N GLN A 96 10.14 6.15 2.41
CA GLN A 96 9.12 7.21 2.44
C GLN A 96 7.74 6.67 2.83
N HIS A 97 7.63 5.35 3.00
CA HIS A 97 6.40 4.66 3.28
C HIS A 97 6.55 3.74 4.49
N PHE A 98 5.43 3.50 5.16
CA PHE A 98 5.40 2.57 6.28
C PHE A 98 4.12 1.72 6.28
N VAL A 99 4.22 0.57 6.91
CA VAL A 99 3.10 -0.23 7.39
C VAL A 99 3.25 -0.37 8.89
N GLU A 100 2.18 -0.13 9.63
CA GLU A 100 2.08 -0.43 11.05
C GLU A 100 1.16 -1.64 11.29
N VAL A 101 1.63 -2.53 12.14
CA VAL A 101 0.85 -3.63 12.71
C VAL A 101 0.87 -3.52 14.23
N ASP A 102 -0.14 -4.07 14.91
CA ASP A 102 -0.15 -4.11 16.37
C ASP A 102 0.65 -5.31 16.92
N PRO A 103 0.85 -5.42 18.24
CA PRO A 103 1.59 -6.55 18.83
C PRO A 103 0.98 -7.93 18.58
N GLU A 104 -0.28 -8.04 18.18
CA GLU A 104 -0.95 -9.26 17.74
C GLU A 104 -0.85 -9.49 16.24
N CYS A 105 -0.06 -8.68 15.53
CA CYS A 105 0.14 -8.73 14.09
C CYS A 105 -1.11 -8.37 13.26
N ASN A 106 -2.03 -7.63 13.82
CA ASN A 106 -3.14 -7.05 13.07
C ASN A 106 -2.68 -5.78 12.35
N PHE A 107 -3.11 -5.61 11.12
CA PHE A 107 -2.86 -4.37 10.37
C PHE A 107 -3.53 -3.17 11.05
N VAL A 108 -2.79 -2.08 11.22
CA VAL A 108 -3.28 -0.83 11.81
C VAL A 108 -3.44 0.25 10.74
N ARG A 109 -2.36 0.59 10.05
CA ARG A 109 -2.37 1.62 9.00
C ARG A 109 -1.16 1.53 8.08
N ALA A 110 -1.25 2.17 6.91
CA ALA A 110 -0.15 2.33 5.98
C ALA A 110 -0.22 3.70 5.30
N ALA A 111 0.93 4.26 5.01
CA ALA A 111 1.03 5.52 4.27
C ALA A 111 2.33 5.63 3.48
#